data_84214c0d369863957f419fadbf55564e
#
_entry.id   84214c0d369863957f419fadbf55564e
#
_cell.length_a   1.000
_cell.length_b   1.000
_cell.length_c   1.000
_cell.angle_alpha   90.00
_cell.angle_beta   90.00
_cell.angle_gamma   90.00
#
_symmetry.space_group_name_H-M   'P 1'
#
loop_
_entity.id
_entity.type
_entity.pdbx_description
1 polymer ?
#
loop_
_entity_poly.entity_id
_entity_poly.type
_entity_poly.pdbx_seq_one_letter_code
_entity_poly.pdbx_strand_id
1 'polypeptide(L)'
;MYLNCHSYFSLRYGTIEPEQLLAIASKNGVQTLALTDINTTAACLEFMRLSSNYDIKPVLGVDFRNGVQQQFILLAKNNNGFQNINAYLSDFLHNSELKIPETAPELEDVFVIYPYIHKKEYHLKENEFLGIRPQDLNHLKFSKWNAFRSKLVVLQTVSFQDKKDFNIHRLLRAIDNNTLLSKLPKSEEGRETDCMLPYQELYNLYEEFPEFLKNTSKILENCNVHFDFQKETTNNQKTYYDSEEGDYQKLEKLAYDGVAYRYPDYDEKVFSRIEKELSIIKKQGFVSYFLINWRILEYARSKGYFYVGRGSGANSIVAYLLRITDVDPIELDLYFERFINVFRQNPPDFDIDFSWKDRDDITKFIFDTFENTALLTVYNTFKFRVAVRELGKVFGLPKSEMDVLTTGKYNLNQLDKLSRLVIKYSTYIEGFPNYLGIHAGGIIISEKPIHYYGATFLPPKNYPTTQFDMHLAEDIGLYKFDILSQRGLGKIKEATEIVAYNHPQEPPIDIHDI
;
A
#
# COMPACT_ATOMS: atom_id res chain seq x y z
N MET A 1 -11.64 3.91 -23.13
CA MET A 1 -11.70 2.62 -23.84
C MET A 1 -10.59 1.66 -23.45
N TYR A 2 -9.78 1.99 -22.46
CA TYR A 2 -8.65 1.19 -22.02
C TYR A 2 -9.01 0.42 -20.75
N LEU A 3 -9.11 -0.92 -20.86
CA LEU A 3 -9.48 -1.82 -19.77
C LEU A 3 -8.25 -2.48 -19.11
N ASN A 4 -7.05 -2.31 -19.69
CA ASN A 4 -5.83 -2.96 -19.23
C ASN A 4 -4.63 -2.01 -19.32
N CYS A 5 -4.39 -1.29 -18.23
CA CYS A 5 -3.25 -0.37 -18.13
C CYS A 5 -2.40 -0.70 -16.91
N HIS A 6 -1.09 -0.75 -17.12
CA HIS A 6 -0.10 -1.09 -16.11
C HIS A 6 0.75 0.13 -15.77
N SER A 7 0.92 0.39 -14.49
CA SER A 7 1.92 1.30 -13.97
C SER A 7 3.24 0.56 -13.67
N TYR A 8 4.26 1.29 -13.24
CA TYR A 8 5.52 0.72 -12.76
C TYR A 8 5.38 -0.09 -11.45
N PHE A 9 4.19 -0.07 -10.81
CA PHE A 9 3.84 -0.98 -9.72
C PHE A 9 3.50 -2.40 -10.20
N SER A 10 3.29 -2.62 -11.50
CA SER A 10 3.48 -3.94 -12.10
C SER A 10 4.98 -4.26 -12.09
N LEU A 11 5.49 -4.65 -10.90
CA LEU A 11 6.92 -4.75 -10.61
C LEU A 11 7.67 -5.54 -11.67
N ARG A 12 8.81 -5.01 -12.12
CA ARG A 12 9.66 -5.64 -13.16
C ARG A 12 8.99 -5.79 -14.53
N TYR A 13 7.82 -5.13 -14.74
CA TYR A 13 7.07 -5.20 -15.99
C TYR A 13 6.67 -3.82 -16.53
N GLY A 14 5.84 -3.08 -15.80
CA GLY A 14 5.39 -1.74 -16.18
C GLY A 14 6.49 -0.68 -16.07
N THR A 15 6.37 0.40 -16.84
CA THR A 15 7.39 1.46 -16.90
C THR A 15 6.84 2.87 -16.68
N ILE A 16 5.51 3.02 -16.56
CA ILE A 16 4.83 4.32 -16.51
C ILE A 16 4.46 4.62 -15.06
N GLU A 17 4.80 5.80 -14.55
CA GLU A 17 4.30 6.25 -13.24
C GLU A 17 2.78 6.47 -13.28
N PRO A 18 2.05 6.26 -12.17
CA PRO A 18 0.59 6.48 -12.14
C PRO A 18 0.17 7.86 -12.63
N GLU A 19 0.86 8.91 -12.22
CA GLU A 19 0.59 10.28 -12.65
C GLU A 19 0.88 10.48 -14.14
N GLN A 20 2.00 9.94 -14.62
CA GLN A 20 2.35 10.00 -16.04
C GLN A 20 1.32 9.25 -16.90
N LEU A 21 0.78 8.13 -16.42
CA LEU A 21 -0.27 7.37 -17.10
C LEU A 21 -1.54 8.23 -17.30
N LEU A 22 -1.94 8.98 -16.25
CA LEU A 22 -3.05 9.93 -16.34
C LEU A 22 -2.76 11.08 -17.32
N ALA A 23 -1.55 11.65 -17.26
CA ALA A 23 -1.15 12.71 -18.18
C ALA A 23 -1.17 12.25 -19.65
N ILE A 24 -0.71 11.02 -19.93
CA ILE A 24 -0.75 10.42 -21.27
C ILE A 24 -2.22 10.22 -21.71
N ALA A 25 -3.08 9.73 -20.81
CA ALA A 25 -4.49 9.51 -21.10
C ALA A 25 -5.21 10.82 -21.42
N SER A 26 -5.03 11.85 -20.62
CA SER A 26 -5.59 13.19 -20.86
C SER A 26 -5.14 13.76 -22.21
N LYS A 27 -3.85 13.68 -22.51
CA LYS A 27 -3.28 14.12 -23.80
C LYS A 27 -3.89 13.39 -25.00
N ASN A 28 -4.22 12.10 -24.84
CA ASN A 28 -4.81 11.27 -25.89
C ASN A 28 -6.35 11.36 -25.95
N GLY A 29 -6.98 12.25 -25.19
CA GLY A 29 -8.44 12.46 -25.17
C GLY A 29 -9.22 11.35 -24.47
N VAL A 30 -8.59 10.60 -23.56
CA VAL A 30 -9.20 9.53 -22.78
C VAL A 30 -9.82 10.13 -21.52
N GLN A 31 -11.13 9.95 -21.34
CA GLN A 31 -11.89 10.48 -20.19
C GLN A 31 -12.09 9.44 -19.05
N THR A 32 -11.97 8.16 -19.36
CA THR A 32 -12.12 7.08 -18.40
C THR A 32 -11.01 6.06 -18.61
N LEU A 33 -10.27 5.73 -17.55
CA LEU A 33 -9.10 4.87 -17.64
C LEU A 33 -9.10 3.82 -16.54
N ALA A 34 -8.92 2.55 -16.91
CA ALA A 34 -8.74 1.47 -15.95
C ALA A 34 -7.26 1.29 -15.62
N LEU A 35 -6.92 1.33 -14.33
CA LEU A 35 -5.64 0.83 -13.81
C LEU A 35 -5.82 -0.62 -13.40
N THR A 36 -5.02 -1.51 -13.98
CA THR A 36 -5.07 -2.96 -13.77
C THR A 36 -3.66 -3.51 -13.68
N ASP A 37 -2.92 -3.08 -12.67
CA ASP A 37 -1.57 -3.57 -12.45
C ASP A 37 -1.52 -5.08 -12.28
N ILE A 38 -0.41 -5.70 -12.68
CA ILE A 38 -0.23 -7.15 -12.69
C ILE A 38 -0.10 -7.64 -11.25
N ASN A 39 -1.07 -8.43 -10.80
CA ASN A 39 -1.10 -9.06 -9.47
C ASN A 39 -0.85 -8.09 -8.31
N THR A 40 -1.28 -6.84 -8.42
CA THR A 40 -1.11 -5.84 -7.36
C THR A 40 -2.15 -4.73 -7.45
N THR A 41 -2.47 -4.13 -6.29
CA THR A 41 -3.29 -2.91 -6.17
C THR A 41 -2.53 -1.75 -5.52
N ALA A 42 -1.20 -1.83 -5.48
CA ALA A 42 -0.35 -0.85 -4.80
C ALA A 42 -0.52 0.58 -5.30
N ALA A 43 -0.75 0.77 -6.60
CA ALA A 43 -0.95 2.09 -7.20
C ALA A 43 -2.40 2.59 -7.15
N CYS A 44 -3.39 1.77 -6.77
CA CYS A 44 -4.81 2.09 -6.95
C CYS A 44 -5.25 3.36 -6.22
N LEU A 45 -4.86 3.53 -4.96
CA LEU A 45 -5.20 4.71 -4.16
C LEU A 45 -4.53 5.98 -4.70
N GLU A 46 -3.25 5.91 -5.06
CA GLU A 46 -2.51 7.02 -5.65
C GLU A 46 -3.11 7.45 -7.00
N PHE A 47 -3.38 6.48 -7.88
CA PHE A 47 -4.01 6.72 -9.16
C PHE A 47 -5.36 7.40 -9.03
N MET A 48 -6.17 6.95 -8.06
CA MET A 48 -7.48 7.51 -7.77
C MET A 48 -7.38 8.94 -7.25
N ARG A 49 -6.48 9.20 -6.29
CA ARG A 49 -6.23 10.53 -5.74
C ARG A 49 -5.80 11.52 -6.82
N LEU A 50 -4.91 11.11 -7.73
CA LEU A 50 -4.35 11.97 -8.77
C LEU A 50 -5.31 12.17 -9.96
N SER A 51 -6.28 11.28 -10.17
CA SER A 51 -7.16 11.30 -11.36
C SER A 51 -7.97 12.58 -11.50
N SER A 52 -8.36 13.21 -10.38
CA SER A 52 -9.08 14.48 -10.36
C SER A 52 -8.28 15.64 -10.98
N ASN A 53 -6.94 15.60 -10.89
CA ASN A 53 -6.08 16.64 -11.47
C ASN A 53 -6.07 16.61 -13.02
N TYR A 54 -6.51 15.50 -13.61
CA TYR A 54 -6.47 15.26 -15.06
C TYR A 54 -7.87 15.15 -15.69
N ASP A 55 -8.93 15.36 -14.91
CA ASP A 55 -10.34 15.19 -15.33
C ASP A 55 -10.60 13.79 -15.93
N ILE A 56 -10.02 12.77 -15.32
CA ILE A 56 -10.15 11.38 -15.73
C ILE A 56 -10.94 10.62 -14.68
N LYS A 57 -11.99 9.90 -15.11
CA LYS A 57 -12.70 8.94 -14.26
C LYS A 57 -11.82 7.70 -14.08
N PRO A 58 -11.35 7.39 -12.84
CA PRO A 58 -10.57 6.19 -12.58
C PRO A 58 -11.47 4.95 -12.51
N VAL A 59 -10.99 3.84 -13.04
CA VAL A 59 -11.55 2.51 -12.86
C VAL A 59 -10.46 1.62 -12.28
N LEU A 60 -10.77 0.87 -11.23
CA LEU A 60 -9.80 0.03 -10.52
C LEU A 60 -10.02 -1.44 -10.83
N GLY A 61 -8.93 -2.16 -11.00
CA GLY A 61 -8.93 -3.59 -11.24
C GLY A 61 -7.55 -4.20 -11.12
N VAL A 62 -7.44 -5.45 -11.53
CA VAL A 62 -6.18 -6.23 -11.50
C VAL A 62 -6.09 -7.10 -12.74
N ASP A 63 -4.93 -7.14 -13.37
CA ASP A 63 -4.55 -8.10 -14.40
C ASP A 63 -3.92 -9.33 -13.72
N PHE A 64 -4.67 -10.43 -13.65
CA PHE A 64 -4.23 -11.66 -13.02
C PHE A 64 -3.37 -12.49 -13.98
N ARG A 65 -2.13 -12.77 -13.59
CA ARG A 65 -1.15 -13.51 -14.41
C ARG A 65 -0.39 -14.58 -13.64
N ASN A 66 -0.07 -15.66 -14.32
CA ASN A 66 0.98 -16.59 -13.90
C ASN A 66 2.27 -16.24 -14.66
N GLY A 67 3.24 -15.62 -13.97
CA GLY A 67 4.38 -14.99 -14.64
C GLY A 67 3.91 -13.90 -15.60
N VAL A 68 4.19 -14.05 -16.88
CA VAL A 68 3.74 -13.11 -17.94
C VAL A 68 2.43 -13.55 -18.62
N GLN A 69 1.96 -14.77 -18.34
CA GLN A 69 0.76 -15.31 -18.96
C GLN A 69 -0.51 -14.75 -18.31
N GLN A 70 -1.21 -13.89 -19.02
CA GLN A 70 -2.49 -13.34 -18.61
C GLN A 70 -3.58 -14.41 -18.53
N GLN A 71 -4.27 -14.50 -17.39
CA GLN A 71 -5.40 -15.39 -17.19
C GLN A 71 -6.72 -14.63 -17.45
N PHE A 72 -6.94 -13.57 -16.70
CA PHE A 72 -8.10 -12.67 -16.83
C PHE A 72 -7.80 -11.32 -16.18
N ILE A 73 -8.65 -10.35 -16.48
CA ILE A 73 -8.66 -9.04 -15.81
C ILE A 73 -9.95 -8.95 -15.00
N LEU A 74 -9.87 -8.49 -13.77
CA LEU A 74 -11.01 -8.15 -12.94
C LEU A 74 -11.12 -6.63 -12.81
N LEU A 75 -12.33 -6.08 -13.04
CA LEU A 75 -12.64 -4.66 -12.83
C LEU A 75 -13.74 -4.52 -11.79
N ALA A 76 -13.52 -3.66 -10.81
CA ALA A 76 -14.48 -3.40 -9.73
C ALA A 76 -15.61 -2.49 -10.21
N LYS A 77 -16.88 -2.90 -9.98
CA LYS A 77 -18.06 -2.06 -10.22
C LYS A 77 -18.22 -0.98 -9.16
N ASN A 78 -17.86 -1.29 -7.91
CA ASN A 78 -17.96 -0.42 -6.75
C ASN A 78 -16.94 -0.84 -5.68
N ASN A 79 -16.99 -0.24 -4.48
CA ASN A 79 -16.07 -0.57 -3.40
C ASN A 79 -16.17 -2.02 -2.91
N ASN A 80 -17.37 -2.64 -2.94
CA ASN A 80 -17.49 -4.06 -2.59
C ASN A 80 -16.79 -4.95 -3.62
N GLY A 81 -16.95 -4.65 -4.91
CA GLY A 81 -16.22 -5.35 -5.97
C GLY A 81 -14.70 -5.17 -5.83
N PHE A 82 -14.23 -3.98 -5.45
CA PHE A 82 -12.81 -3.74 -5.19
C PHE A 82 -12.30 -4.53 -3.97
N GLN A 83 -13.08 -4.57 -2.89
CA GLN A 83 -12.78 -5.40 -1.72
C GLN A 83 -12.69 -6.89 -2.09
N ASN A 84 -13.64 -7.41 -2.90
CA ASN A 84 -13.65 -8.80 -3.32
C ASN A 84 -12.43 -9.15 -4.19
N ILE A 85 -12.03 -8.25 -5.10
CA ILE A 85 -10.81 -8.41 -5.91
C ILE A 85 -9.57 -8.44 -5.01
N ASN A 86 -9.47 -7.53 -4.05
CA ASN A 86 -8.33 -7.45 -3.12
C ASN A 86 -8.22 -8.69 -2.23
N ALA A 87 -9.34 -9.19 -1.70
CA ALA A 87 -9.38 -10.40 -0.89
C ALA A 87 -8.90 -11.60 -1.71
N TYR A 88 -9.45 -11.78 -2.91
CA TYR A 88 -9.07 -12.87 -3.81
C TYR A 88 -7.59 -12.79 -4.22
N LEU A 89 -7.09 -11.60 -4.53
CA LEU A 89 -5.67 -11.40 -4.87
C LEU A 89 -4.76 -11.75 -3.68
N SER A 90 -5.18 -11.37 -2.47
CA SER A 90 -4.40 -11.60 -1.24
C SER A 90 -4.14 -13.08 -0.97
N ASP A 91 -5.07 -13.98 -1.32
CA ASP A 91 -4.88 -15.42 -1.17
C ASP A 91 -3.63 -15.91 -1.92
N PHE A 92 -3.39 -15.41 -3.14
CA PHE A 92 -2.19 -15.74 -3.93
C PHE A 92 -0.94 -15.02 -3.44
N LEU A 93 -1.08 -13.82 -2.92
CA LEU A 93 0.04 -13.06 -2.35
C LEU A 93 0.48 -13.59 -0.97
N HIS A 94 -0.41 -14.27 -0.27
CA HIS A 94 -0.10 -14.95 1.00
C HIS A 94 0.50 -16.33 0.79
N ASN A 95 0.24 -16.97 -0.35
CA ASN A 95 0.76 -18.29 -0.67
C ASN A 95 1.30 -18.34 -2.10
N SER A 96 2.61 -18.21 -2.24
CA SER A 96 3.31 -18.20 -3.52
C SER A 96 3.27 -19.54 -4.30
N GLU A 97 2.81 -20.64 -3.66
CA GLU A 97 2.64 -21.92 -4.33
C GLU A 97 1.33 -22.00 -5.10
N LEU A 98 0.35 -21.15 -4.78
CA LEU A 98 -0.91 -21.09 -5.48
C LEU A 98 -0.73 -20.50 -6.89
N LYS A 99 -1.35 -21.14 -7.86
CA LYS A 99 -1.43 -20.64 -9.23
C LYS A 99 -2.80 -20.04 -9.48
N ILE A 100 -2.83 -18.89 -10.13
CA ILE A 100 -4.06 -18.26 -10.59
C ILE A 100 -4.72 -19.19 -11.61
N PRO A 101 -6.01 -19.57 -11.41
CA PRO A 101 -6.71 -20.45 -12.33
C PRO A 101 -6.96 -19.79 -13.69
N GLU A 102 -7.25 -20.58 -14.71
CA GLU A 102 -7.62 -20.06 -16.03
C GLU A 102 -9.03 -19.46 -16.07
N THR A 103 -9.89 -19.83 -15.12
CA THR A 103 -11.26 -19.34 -14.98
C THR A 103 -11.33 -18.46 -13.74
N ALA A 104 -11.88 -17.26 -13.91
CA ALA A 104 -12.08 -16.33 -12.81
C ALA A 104 -13.09 -16.88 -11.79
N PRO A 105 -12.94 -16.55 -10.51
CA PRO A 105 -13.91 -16.90 -9.47
C PRO A 105 -15.24 -16.16 -9.67
N GLU A 106 -16.30 -16.66 -9.05
CA GLU A 106 -17.55 -15.91 -8.93
C GLU A 106 -17.40 -14.85 -7.83
N LEU A 107 -17.28 -13.59 -8.25
CA LEU A 107 -17.21 -12.45 -7.35
C LEU A 107 -18.38 -11.51 -7.64
N GLU A 108 -19.03 -11.05 -6.58
CA GLU A 108 -20.07 -10.02 -6.69
C GLU A 108 -19.45 -8.66 -7.04
N ASP A 109 -20.19 -7.85 -7.77
CA ASP A 109 -19.78 -6.48 -8.16
C ASP A 109 -18.47 -6.37 -8.96
N VAL A 110 -18.16 -7.39 -9.77
CA VAL A 110 -16.95 -7.45 -10.59
C VAL A 110 -17.30 -7.74 -12.05
N PHE A 111 -16.60 -7.12 -12.98
CA PHE A 111 -16.55 -7.53 -14.38
C PHE A 111 -15.30 -8.36 -14.62
N VAL A 112 -15.43 -9.40 -15.45
CA VAL A 112 -14.34 -10.29 -15.85
C VAL A 112 -14.05 -10.13 -17.33
N ILE A 113 -12.78 -9.96 -17.70
CA ILE A 113 -12.37 -9.87 -19.10
C ILE A 113 -11.30 -10.92 -19.36
N TYR A 114 -11.63 -11.91 -20.17
CA TYR A 114 -10.66 -12.90 -20.64
C TYR A 114 -9.96 -12.43 -21.91
N PRO A 115 -8.63 -12.61 -22.05
CA PRO A 115 -7.96 -12.35 -23.30
C PRO A 115 -8.44 -13.36 -24.37
N TYR A 116 -8.77 -12.89 -25.57
CA TYR A 116 -9.08 -13.77 -26.68
C TYR A 116 -7.87 -14.61 -27.06
N ILE A 117 -8.02 -15.94 -27.06
CA ILE A 117 -7.04 -16.91 -27.53
C ILE A 117 -7.69 -17.71 -28.65
N HIS A 118 -7.08 -17.69 -29.82
CA HIS A 118 -7.58 -18.42 -30.98
C HIS A 118 -7.76 -19.93 -30.66
N LYS A 119 -8.93 -20.48 -31.02
CA LYS A 119 -9.33 -21.88 -30.77
C LYS A 119 -9.61 -22.24 -29.30
N LYS A 120 -9.47 -21.35 -28.33
CA LYS A 120 -9.91 -21.63 -26.95
C LYS A 120 -11.43 -21.52 -26.87
N GLU A 121 -12.04 -22.48 -26.16
CA GLU A 121 -13.47 -22.45 -25.83
C GLU A 121 -13.68 -21.62 -24.57
N TYR A 122 -14.73 -20.79 -24.55
CA TYR A 122 -15.13 -19.98 -23.41
C TYR A 122 -16.62 -20.20 -23.13
N HIS A 123 -16.96 -20.30 -21.85
CA HIS A 123 -18.35 -20.29 -21.36
C HIS A 123 -18.53 -19.04 -20.49
N LEU A 124 -19.00 -17.95 -21.13
CA LEU A 124 -19.06 -16.63 -20.49
C LEU A 124 -20.35 -16.45 -19.72
N LYS A 125 -20.25 -16.07 -18.43
CA LYS A 125 -21.35 -15.65 -17.57
C LYS A 125 -21.81 -14.23 -17.94
N GLU A 126 -22.83 -13.74 -17.26
CA GLU A 126 -23.41 -12.42 -17.57
C GLU A 126 -22.40 -11.26 -17.44
N ASN A 127 -21.59 -11.29 -16.38
CA ASN A 127 -20.57 -10.27 -16.09
C ASN A 127 -19.20 -10.55 -16.75
N GLU A 128 -19.09 -11.57 -17.61
CA GLU A 128 -17.86 -11.99 -18.26
C GLU A 128 -17.84 -11.61 -19.73
N PHE A 129 -16.69 -11.15 -20.19
CA PHE A 129 -16.44 -10.65 -21.53
C PHE A 129 -15.14 -11.19 -22.11
N LEU A 130 -15.04 -11.15 -23.44
CA LEU A 130 -13.84 -11.53 -24.17
C LEU A 130 -13.20 -10.29 -24.76
N GLY A 131 -11.98 -10.01 -24.34
CA GLY A 131 -11.16 -8.87 -24.78
C GLY A 131 -10.46 -9.15 -26.10
N ILE A 132 -10.77 -8.38 -27.11
CA ILE A 132 -10.24 -8.53 -28.47
C ILE A 132 -9.17 -7.47 -28.70
N ARG A 133 -7.95 -7.89 -29.00
CA ARG A 133 -6.86 -6.98 -29.38
C ARG A 133 -6.92 -6.64 -30.88
N PRO A 134 -6.36 -5.50 -31.34
CA PRO A 134 -6.40 -5.11 -32.75
C PRO A 134 -5.88 -6.21 -33.69
N GLN A 135 -4.80 -6.89 -33.31
CA GLN A 135 -4.23 -7.98 -34.12
C GLN A 135 -5.10 -9.24 -34.22
N ASP A 136 -6.06 -9.41 -33.31
CA ASP A 136 -6.92 -10.60 -33.27
C ASP A 136 -8.18 -10.43 -34.12
N LEU A 137 -8.47 -9.22 -34.60
CA LEU A 137 -9.67 -8.88 -35.37
C LEU A 137 -9.85 -9.74 -36.63
N ASN A 138 -8.76 -10.00 -37.36
CA ASN A 138 -8.81 -10.84 -38.56
C ASN A 138 -9.17 -12.28 -38.23
N HIS A 139 -8.62 -12.84 -37.15
CA HIS A 139 -8.96 -14.20 -36.72
C HIS A 139 -10.38 -14.31 -36.18
N LEU A 140 -10.85 -13.23 -35.52
CA LEU A 140 -12.21 -13.16 -34.97
C LEU A 140 -13.28 -13.27 -36.07
N LYS A 141 -13.07 -12.62 -37.24
CA LYS A 141 -14.03 -12.66 -38.39
C LYS A 141 -14.43 -14.06 -38.79
N PHE A 142 -13.52 -15.04 -38.63
CA PHE A 142 -13.72 -16.46 -38.97
C PHE A 142 -14.02 -17.35 -37.74
N SER A 143 -14.19 -16.77 -36.57
CA SER A 143 -14.50 -17.53 -35.35
C SER A 143 -15.98 -17.51 -35.04
N LYS A 144 -16.45 -18.50 -34.26
CA LYS A 144 -17.83 -18.54 -33.74
C LYS A 144 -18.17 -17.29 -32.91
N TRP A 145 -17.17 -16.66 -32.29
CA TRP A 145 -17.35 -15.46 -31.44
C TRP A 145 -17.86 -14.24 -32.20
N ASN A 146 -17.66 -14.17 -33.53
CA ASN A 146 -18.22 -13.09 -34.33
C ASN A 146 -19.77 -13.02 -34.27
N ALA A 147 -20.44 -14.13 -33.90
CA ALA A 147 -21.89 -14.15 -33.67
C ALA A 147 -22.29 -13.66 -32.26
N PHE A 148 -21.35 -13.58 -31.32
CA PHE A 148 -21.60 -13.21 -29.92
C PHE A 148 -21.05 -11.82 -29.57
N ARG A 149 -21.21 -10.84 -30.46
CA ARG A 149 -20.62 -9.50 -30.36
C ARG A 149 -20.97 -8.76 -29.07
N SER A 150 -22.11 -9.05 -28.42
CA SER A 150 -22.52 -8.47 -27.15
C SER A 150 -21.59 -8.82 -25.98
N LYS A 151 -20.76 -9.85 -26.14
CA LYS A 151 -19.77 -10.32 -25.14
C LYS A 151 -18.34 -9.91 -25.46
N LEU A 152 -18.13 -9.15 -26.54
CA LEU A 152 -16.81 -8.76 -27.00
C LEU A 152 -16.53 -7.30 -26.65
N VAL A 153 -15.30 -7.05 -26.16
CA VAL A 153 -14.81 -5.73 -25.75
C VAL A 153 -13.45 -5.42 -26.35
N VAL A 154 -13.10 -4.15 -26.44
CA VAL A 154 -11.76 -3.71 -26.85
C VAL A 154 -10.75 -4.07 -25.78
N LEU A 155 -9.64 -4.68 -26.16
CA LEU A 155 -8.52 -4.96 -25.27
C LEU A 155 -7.21 -4.41 -25.85
N GLN A 156 -6.97 -3.12 -25.65
CA GLN A 156 -5.65 -2.51 -25.87
C GLN A 156 -4.94 -2.45 -24.52
N THR A 157 -3.79 -3.14 -24.44
CA THR A 157 -2.92 -3.09 -23.27
C THR A 157 -2.05 -1.84 -23.33
N VAL A 158 -1.79 -1.21 -22.18
CA VAL A 158 -0.88 -0.10 -22.02
C VAL A 158 0.11 -0.42 -20.91
N SER A 159 1.39 -0.57 -21.26
CA SER A 159 2.48 -0.85 -20.30
C SER A 159 3.67 0.08 -20.51
N PHE A 160 3.72 0.73 -21.67
CA PHE A 160 4.83 1.55 -22.13
C PHE A 160 4.32 2.84 -22.76
N GLN A 161 5.11 3.90 -22.66
CA GLN A 161 4.81 5.14 -23.38
C GLN A 161 5.31 5.06 -24.82
N ASP A 162 6.54 4.54 -25.01
CA ASP A 162 7.23 4.54 -26.29
C ASP A 162 8.25 3.36 -26.39
N LYS A 163 9.02 3.34 -27.48
CA LYS A 163 10.07 2.35 -27.71
C LYS A 163 11.19 2.38 -26.66
N LYS A 164 11.49 3.54 -26.06
CA LYS A 164 12.48 3.65 -24.98
C LYS A 164 11.99 2.89 -23.76
N ASP A 165 10.73 3.08 -23.40
CA ASP A 165 10.09 2.41 -22.28
C ASP A 165 9.99 0.89 -22.51
N PHE A 166 9.70 0.47 -23.74
CA PHE A 166 9.76 -0.94 -24.11
C PHE A 166 11.17 -1.54 -23.89
N ASN A 167 12.24 -0.80 -24.21
CA ASN A 167 13.59 -1.24 -23.91
C ASN A 167 13.88 -1.31 -22.41
N ILE A 168 13.34 -0.36 -21.61
CA ILE A 168 13.41 -0.41 -20.13
C ILE A 168 12.68 -1.67 -19.61
N HIS A 169 11.47 -1.94 -20.12
CA HIS A 169 10.73 -3.16 -19.81
C HIS A 169 11.57 -4.42 -20.03
N ARG A 170 12.21 -4.57 -21.18
CA ARG A 170 13.07 -5.72 -21.47
C ARG A 170 14.20 -5.87 -20.47
N LEU A 171 14.81 -4.75 -20.05
CA LEU A 171 15.84 -4.77 -19.01
C LEU A 171 15.26 -5.18 -17.64
N LEU A 172 14.09 -4.67 -17.26
CA LEU A 172 13.40 -5.07 -16.05
C LEU A 172 13.03 -6.57 -16.05
N ARG A 173 12.56 -7.10 -17.19
CA ARG A 173 12.29 -8.53 -17.36
C ARG A 173 13.55 -9.37 -17.26
N ALA A 174 14.67 -8.90 -17.80
CA ALA A 174 15.96 -9.58 -17.68
C ALA A 174 16.47 -9.57 -16.23
N ILE A 175 16.26 -8.48 -15.49
CA ILE A 175 16.54 -8.40 -14.04
C ILE A 175 15.67 -9.41 -13.28
N ASP A 176 14.38 -9.46 -13.54
CA ASP A 176 13.43 -10.35 -12.88
C ASP A 176 13.78 -11.83 -13.10
N ASN A 177 14.12 -12.19 -14.33
CA ASN A 177 14.54 -13.55 -14.70
C ASN A 177 16.00 -13.85 -14.35
N ASN A 178 16.72 -12.91 -13.72
CA ASN A 178 18.14 -13.03 -13.38
C ASN A 178 18.98 -13.56 -14.56
N THR A 179 18.78 -12.98 -15.77
CA THR A 179 19.42 -13.44 -17.01
C THR A 179 20.04 -12.29 -17.77
N LEU A 180 20.90 -12.61 -18.74
CA LEU A 180 21.42 -11.60 -19.67
C LEU A 180 20.31 -11.14 -20.63
N LEU A 181 20.29 -9.87 -20.99
CA LEU A 181 19.32 -9.32 -21.97
C LEU A 181 19.34 -10.09 -23.31
N SER A 182 20.52 -10.53 -23.73
CA SER A 182 20.69 -11.32 -24.98
C SER A 182 20.11 -12.73 -24.88
N LYS A 183 19.83 -13.22 -23.67
CA LYS A 183 19.26 -14.56 -23.41
C LYS A 183 17.80 -14.50 -22.93
N LEU A 184 17.22 -13.30 -22.81
CA LEU A 184 15.83 -13.16 -22.38
C LEU A 184 14.90 -13.79 -23.45
N PRO A 185 14.06 -14.78 -23.06
CA PRO A 185 13.09 -15.36 -23.99
C PRO A 185 12.07 -14.30 -24.46
N LYS A 186 11.68 -14.36 -25.71
CA LYS A 186 10.66 -13.45 -26.27
C LYS A 186 9.28 -13.60 -25.58
N SER A 187 8.99 -14.76 -25.03
CA SER A 187 7.77 -15.02 -24.25
C SER A 187 7.73 -14.22 -22.95
N GLU A 188 8.87 -13.76 -22.43
CA GLU A 188 8.95 -12.94 -21.23
C GLU A 188 8.74 -11.44 -21.47
N GLU A 189 8.79 -11.01 -22.72
CA GLU A 189 8.60 -9.62 -23.11
C GLU A 189 7.10 -9.33 -23.36
N GLY A 190 6.65 -8.13 -22.98
CA GLY A 190 5.43 -7.53 -23.51
C GLY A 190 5.54 -7.24 -24.99
N ARG A 191 4.51 -6.69 -25.58
CA ARG A 191 4.53 -6.29 -27.00
C ARG A 191 4.95 -4.83 -27.13
N GLU A 192 5.80 -4.51 -28.10
CA GLU A 192 6.19 -3.11 -28.36
C GLU A 192 4.97 -2.21 -28.65
N THR A 193 3.86 -2.81 -29.10
CA THR A 193 2.58 -2.13 -29.35
C THR A 193 1.70 -1.93 -28.13
N ASP A 194 2.12 -2.39 -26.94
CA ASP A 194 1.36 -2.20 -25.70
C ASP A 194 1.53 -0.75 -25.17
N CYS A 195 1.18 0.20 -26.03
CA CYS A 195 1.21 1.66 -25.81
C CYS A 195 -0.21 2.23 -25.90
N MET A 196 -0.41 3.41 -25.29
CA MET A 196 -1.65 4.16 -25.45
C MET A 196 -1.69 4.86 -26.80
N LEU A 197 -2.70 4.56 -27.58
CA LEU A 197 -3.00 5.25 -28.85
C LEU A 197 -3.90 6.47 -28.58
N PRO A 198 -3.89 7.50 -29.45
CA PRO A 198 -4.92 8.53 -29.44
C PRO A 198 -6.32 7.90 -29.55
N TYR A 199 -7.30 8.48 -28.86
CA TYR A 199 -8.67 7.94 -28.81
C TYR A 199 -9.23 7.66 -30.22
N GLN A 200 -9.06 8.59 -31.16
CA GLN A 200 -9.55 8.44 -32.53
C GLN A 200 -8.85 7.31 -33.28
N GLU A 201 -7.57 7.11 -33.06
CA GLU A 201 -6.82 6.03 -33.70
C GLU A 201 -7.29 4.66 -33.21
N LEU A 202 -7.48 4.51 -31.90
CA LEU A 202 -8.05 3.28 -31.34
C LEU A 202 -9.49 3.05 -31.85
N TYR A 203 -10.30 4.11 -31.92
CA TYR A 203 -11.66 4.03 -32.46
C TYR A 203 -11.65 3.50 -33.90
N ASN A 204 -10.80 4.03 -34.77
CA ASN A 204 -10.72 3.65 -36.18
C ASN A 204 -10.29 2.17 -36.36
N LEU A 205 -9.45 1.64 -35.47
CA LEU A 205 -9.08 0.20 -35.51
C LEU A 205 -10.28 -0.73 -35.32
N TYR A 206 -11.33 -0.27 -34.63
CA TYR A 206 -12.55 -1.05 -34.35
C TYR A 206 -13.78 -0.52 -35.07
N GLU A 207 -13.62 0.30 -36.12
CA GLU A 207 -14.74 0.92 -36.85
C GLU A 207 -15.73 -0.11 -37.42
N GLU A 208 -15.25 -1.28 -37.85
CA GLU A 208 -16.10 -2.39 -38.32
C GLU A 208 -16.80 -3.15 -37.17
N PHE A 209 -16.49 -2.82 -35.90
CA PHE A 209 -16.98 -3.51 -34.70
C PHE A 209 -17.48 -2.52 -33.65
N PRO A 210 -18.44 -1.64 -33.97
CA PRO A 210 -18.90 -0.58 -33.06
C PRO A 210 -19.49 -1.14 -31.75
N GLU A 211 -19.98 -2.37 -31.76
CA GLU A 211 -20.50 -3.05 -30.57
C GLU A 211 -19.41 -3.24 -29.50
N PHE A 212 -18.14 -3.50 -29.90
CA PHE A 212 -17.05 -3.70 -28.93
C PHE A 212 -16.75 -2.40 -28.20
N LEU A 213 -16.73 -1.29 -28.93
CA LEU A 213 -16.54 0.05 -28.38
C LEU A 213 -17.67 0.38 -27.38
N LYS A 214 -18.93 0.11 -27.77
CA LYS A 214 -20.11 0.32 -26.92
C LYS A 214 -20.06 -0.53 -25.64
N ASN A 215 -19.73 -1.82 -25.77
CA ASN A 215 -19.63 -2.72 -24.62
C ASN A 215 -18.53 -2.27 -23.65
N THR A 216 -17.36 -1.85 -24.20
CA THR A 216 -16.23 -1.35 -23.42
C THR A 216 -16.62 -0.09 -22.65
N SER A 217 -17.25 0.90 -23.31
CA SER A 217 -17.74 2.11 -22.66
C SER A 217 -18.74 1.79 -21.55
N LYS A 218 -19.70 0.86 -21.82
CA LYS A 218 -20.67 0.43 -20.81
C LYS A 218 -20.04 -0.18 -19.58
N ILE A 219 -18.99 -0.99 -19.73
CA ILE A 219 -18.25 -1.54 -18.58
C ILE A 219 -17.63 -0.40 -17.77
N LEU A 220 -16.88 0.51 -18.41
CA LEU A 220 -16.20 1.62 -17.75
C LEU A 220 -17.17 2.58 -17.06
N GLU A 221 -18.35 2.85 -17.67
CA GLU A 221 -19.39 3.70 -17.10
C GLU A 221 -19.98 3.10 -15.81
N ASN A 222 -20.10 1.77 -15.74
CA ASN A 222 -20.65 1.04 -14.59
C ASN A 222 -19.63 0.74 -13.49
N CYS A 223 -18.39 1.21 -13.60
CA CYS A 223 -17.39 1.10 -12.57
C CYS A 223 -17.30 2.42 -11.80
N ASN A 224 -17.58 2.40 -10.48
CA ASN A 224 -17.61 3.56 -9.61
C ASN A 224 -17.06 3.20 -8.21
N VAL A 225 -15.75 3.01 -8.11
CA VAL A 225 -15.06 2.93 -6.82
C VAL A 225 -14.81 4.35 -6.33
N HIS A 226 -14.97 4.60 -5.05
CA HIS A 226 -14.78 5.92 -4.47
C HIS A 226 -14.09 5.84 -3.11
N PHE A 227 -13.11 6.72 -2.89
CA PHE A 227 -12.48 6.99 -1.61
C PHE A 227 -12.50 8.49 -1.31
N ASP A 228 -12.70 8.83 -0.03
CA ASP A 228 -12.62 10.20 0.43
C ASP A 228 -11.16 10.55 0.77
N PHE A 229 -10.57 11.45 -0.02
CA PHE A 229 -9.23 11.98 0.21
C PHE A 229 -9.26 13.35 0.93
N GLN A 230 -10.45 13.85 1.31
CA GLN A 230 -10.58 15.14 2.03
C GLN A 230 -10.44 14.98 3.54
N LYS A 231 -10.34 13.74 4.02
CA LYS A 231 -10.12 13.40 5.45
C LYS A 231 -11.23 13.93 6.36
N GLU A 232 -12.46 14.00 5.88
CA GLU A 232 -13.61 14.44 6.69
C GLU A 232 -13.91 13.50 7.86
N THR A 233 -13.56 12.20 7.69
CA THR A 233 -13.76 11.17 8.71
C THR A 233 -12.55 10.24 8.80
N THR A 234 -12.25 9.77 10.04
CA THR A 234 -11.29 8.68 10.23
C THR A 234 -11.84 7.35 9.73
N ASN A 235 -10.98 6.54 9.14
CA ASN A 235 -11.24 5.15 8.77
C ASN A 235 -10.60 4.13 9.72
N ASN A 236 -9.94 4.59 10.79
CA ASN A 236 -9.55 3.73 11.90
C ASN A 236 -10.77 3.14 12.60
N GLN A 237 -10.57 2.07 13.35
CA GLN A 237 -11.62 1.50 14.21
C GLN A 237 -12.21 2.58 15.11
N LYS A 238 -13.52 2.83 14.96
CA LYS A 238 -14.21 3.96 15.57
C LYS A 238 -14.63 3.67 17.00
N THR A 239 -14.98 2.43 17.29
CA THR A 239 -15.42 1.99 18.61
C THR A 239 -14.47 0.91 19.14
N TYR A 240 -14.13 1.01 20.42
CA TYR A 240 -13.31 0.02 21.11
C TYR A 240 -14.16 -1.00 21.87
N TYR A 241 -15.28 -0.56 22.49
CA TYR A 241 -16.25 -1.39 23.19
C TYR A 241 -17.54 -1.55 22.38
N ASP A 242 -18.61 -0.86 22.80
CA ASP A 242 -19.94 -1.03 22.24
C ASP A 242 -20.44 0.22 21.50
N SER A 243 -19.95 1.41 21.88
CA SER A 243 -20.42 2.67 21.32
C SER A 243 -19.41 3.80 21.56
N GLU A 244 -19.45 4.83 20.71
CA GLU A 244 -18.60 6.02 20.86
C GLU A 244 -18.80 6.72 22.21
N GLU A 245 -20.03 6.76 22.73
CA GLU A 245 -20.32 7.35 24.05
C GLU A 245 -19.80 6.48 25.20
N GLY A 246 -19.93 5.16 25.10
CA GLY A 246 -19.37 4.23 26.08
C GLY A 246 -17.83 4.29 26.11
N ASP A 247 -17.21 4.40 24.95
CA ASP A 247 -15.77 4.59 24.81
C ASP A 247 -15.33 5.92 25.44
N TYR A 248 -16.07 7.00 25.20
CA TYR A 248 -15.76 8.29 25.83
C TYR A 248 -15.82 8.23 27.35
N GLN A 249 -16.89 7.65 27.91
CA GLN A 249 -17.03 7.47 29.37
C GLN A 249 -15.89 6.63 29.95
N LYS A 250 -15.44 5.60 29.19
CA LYS A 250 -14.29 4.79 29.60
C LYS A 250 -13.00 5.61 29.60
N LEU A 251 -12.74 6.39 28.53
CA LEU A 251 -11.57 7.24 28.43
C LEU A 251 -11.54 8.28 29.55
N GLU A 252 -12.67 8.95 29.77
CA GLU A 252 -12.85 9.93 30.84
C GLU A 252 -12.55 9.33 32.21
N LYS A 253 -13.16 8.16 32.51
CA LYS A 253 -12.89 7.44 33.76
C LYS A 253 -11.42 7.11 33.94
N LEU A 254 -10.76 6.56 32.90
CA LEU A 254 -9.34 6.22 32.95
C LEU A 254 -8.46 7.44 33.18
N ALA A 255 -8.80 8.57 32.57
CA ALA A 255 -8.08 9.84 32.79
C ALA A 255 -8.19 10.30 34.24
N TYR A 256 -9.41 10.33 34.82
CA TYR A 256 -9.60 10.73 36.21
C TYR A 256 -9.01 9.73 37.24
N ASP A 257 -9.12 8.41 36.97
CA ASP A 257 -8.48 7.39 37.78
C ASP A 257 -6.95 7.56 37.83
N GLY A 258 -6.35 8.04 36.71
CA GLY A 258 -4.92 8.31 36.59
C GLY A 258 -4.42 9.48 37.44
N VAL A 259 -5.30 10.43 37.80
CA VAL A 259 -4.92 11.64 38.59
C VAL A 259 -4.32 11.24 39.93
N ALA A 260 -4.94 10.31 40.66
CA ALA A 260 -4.45 9.86 41.95
C ALA A 260 -3.03 9.27 41.90
N TYR A 261 -2.66 8.69 40.77
CA TYR A 261 -1.33 8.09 40.56
C TYR A 261 -0.29 9.10 40.14
N ARG A 262 -0.64 10.05 39.22
CA ARG A 262 0.31 10.98 38.60
C ARG A 262 0.42 12.32 39.36
N TYR A 263 -0.66 12.76 39.98
CA TYR A 263 -0.76 14.06 40.66
C TYR A 263 -1.36 13.88 42.05
N PRO A 264 -0.61 13.35 43.04
CA PRO A 264 -1.11 13.17 44.41
C PRO A 264 -1.52 14.51 45.05
N ASP A 265 -0.83 15.60 44.73
CA ASP A 265 -1.10 16.95 45.21
C ASP A 265 -1.59 17.84 44.02
N TYR A 266 -2.75 17.52 43.45
CA TYR A 266 -3.30 18.18 42.26
C TYR A 266 -3.96 19.52 42.57
N ASP A 267 -3.89 20.45 41.58
CA ASP A 267 -4.58 21.71 41.60
C ASP A 267 -5.68 21.82 40.53
N GLU A 268 -6.42 22.93 40.52
CA GLU A 268 -7.50 23.22 39.57
C GLU A 268 -7.01 23.25 38.10
N LYS A 269 -5.72 23.52 37.86
CA LYS A 269 -5.13 23.56 36.52
C LYS A 269 -5.12 22.16 35.88
N VAL A 270 -4.85 21.13 36.66
CA VAL A 270 -4.85 19.72 36.20
C VAL A 270 -6.23 19.36 35.64
N PHE A 271 -7.31 19.62 36.41
CA PHE A 271 -8.67 19.32 35.99
C PHE A 271 -9.11 20.12 34.77
N SER A 272 -8.87 21.41 34.76
CA SER A 272 -9.18 22.25 33.61
C SER A 272 -8.49 21.79 32.32
N ARG A 273 -7.24 21.32 32.43
CA ARG A 273 -6.50 20.76 31.30
C ARG A 273 -7.08 19.43 30.83
N ILE A 274 -7.47 18.53 31.74
CA ILE A 274 -8.11 17.24 31.43
C ILE A 274 -9.41 17.46 30.66
N GLU A 275 -10.32 18.31 31.19
CA GLU A 275 -11.61 18.59 30.56
C GLU A 275 -11.44 19.16 29.14
N LYS A 276 -10.50 20.10 28.99
CA LYS A 276 -10.18 20.68 27.69
C LYS A 276 -9.70 19.64 26.68
N GLU A 277 -8.74 18.79 27.07
CA GLU A 277 -8.19 17.77 26.16
C GLU A 277 -9.23 16.69 25.83
N LEU A 278 -9.99 16.17 26.81
CA LEU A 278 -11.05 15.20 26.58
C LEU A 278 -12.12 15.75 25.63
N SER A 279 -12.51 17.03 25.76
CA SER A 279 -13.45 17.66 24.85
C SER A 279 -12.94 17.69 23.41
N ILE A 280 -11.66 18.02 23.21
CA ILE A 280 -11.03 18.06 21.88
C ILE A 280 -10.90 16.65 21.30
N ILE A 281 -10.43 15.68 22.09
CA ILE A 281 -10.29 14.27 21.69
C ILE A 281 -11.65 13.71 21.24
N LYS A 282 -12.73 13.98 21.98
CA LYS A 282 -14.10 13.58 21.62
C LYS A 282 -14.53 14.22 20.31
N LYS A 283 -14.37 15.55 20.20
CA LYS A 283 -14.79 16.31 19.02
C LYS A 283 -14.06 15.89 17.75
N GLN A 284 -12.79 15.47 17.84
CA GLN A 284 -11.98 15.02 16.72
C GLN A 284 -12.14 13.53 16.39
N GLY A 285 -12.92 12.77 17.19
CA GLY A 285 -13.12 11.33 16.97
C GLY A 285 -11.90 10.47 17.31
N PHE A 286 -11.01 10.92 18.20
CA PHE A 286 -9.78 10.18 18.55
C PHE A 286 -9.91 9.31 19.82
N VAL A 287 -11.10 9.17 20.38
CA VAL A 287 -11.36 8.41 21.61
C VAL A 287 -10.86 6.98 21.48
N SER A 288 -11.29 6.27 20.43
CA SER A 288 -10.89 4.89 20.16
C SER A 288 -9.36 4.78 19.97
N TYR A 289 -8.72 5.75 19.29
CA TYR A 289 -7.28 5.77 19.09
C TYR A 289 -6.49 5.82 20.42
N PHE A 290 -6.94 6.63 21.38
CA PHE A 290 -6.37 6.66 22.75
C PHE A 290 -6.60 5.36 23.51
N LEU A 291 -7.82 4.80 23.45
CA LEU A 291 -8.16 3.55 24.13
C LEU A 291 -7.38 2.34 23.59
N ILE A 292 -7.18 2.27 22.27
CA ILE A 292 -6.38 1.20 21.65
C ILE A 292 -4.93 1.28 22.14
N ASN A 293 -4.30 2.49 22.12
CA ASN A 293 -2.95 2.67 22.66
C ASN A 293 -2.89 2.30 24.16
N TRP A 294 -3.85 2.77 24.96
CA TRP A 294 -3.94 2.38 26.37
C TRP A 294 -4.02 0.86 26.56
N ARG A 295 -4.83 0.15 25.75
CA ARG A 295 -5.00 -1.30 25.83
C ARG A 295 -3.72 -2.06 25.49
N ILE A 296 -3.00 -1.62 24.46
CA ILE A 296 -1.71 -2.20 24.08
C ILE A 296 -0.72 -2.07 25.27
N LEU A 297 -0.69 -0.90 25.90
CA LEU A 297 0.22 -0.65 27.02
C LEU A 297 -0.24 -1.28 28.34
N GLU A 298 -1.56 -1.45 28.55
CA GLU A 298 -2.08 -2.25 29.66
C GLU A 298 -1.58 -3.70 29.56
N TYR A 299 -1.64 -4.29 28.35
CA TYR A 299 -1.07 -5.61 28.13
C TYR A 299 0.44 -5.65 28.40
N ALA A 300 1.19 -4.68 27.88
CA ALA A 300 2.63 -4.59 28.13
C ALA A 300 2.96 -4.52 29.63
N ARG A 301 2.24 -3.69 30.39
CA ARG A 301 2.38 -3.61 31.87
C ARG A 301 2.04 -4.93 32.56
N SER A 302 0.98 -5.61 32.12
CA SER A 302 0.59 -6.92 32.69
C SER A 302 1.67 -8.00 32.51
N LYS A 303 2.53 -7.83 31.49
CA LYS A 303 3.68 -8.71 31.21
C LYS A 303 4.99 -8.22 31.82
N GLY A 304 5.02 -7.04 32.45
CA GLY A 304 6.25 -6.41 32.94
C GLY A 304 7.20 -5.99 31.82
N TYR A 305 6.66 -5.62 30.65
CA TYR A 305 7.45 -5.14 29.51
C TYR A 305 7.79 -3.67 29.66
N PHE A 306 9.05 -3.34 29.34
CA PHE A 306 9.51 -1.97 29.33
C PHE A 306 9.12 -1.29 28.01
N TYR A 307 8.58 -0.08 28.12
CA TYR A 307 8.22 0.74 26.97
C TYR A 307 8.48 2.23 27.24
N VAL A 308 8.58 3.00 26.17
CA VAL A 308 8.64 4.47 26.22
C VAL A 308 7.67 5.02 25.17
N GLY A 309 6.70 5.81 25.62
CA GLY A 309 5.81 6.56 24.74
C GLY A 309 6.39 7.93 24.43
N ARG A 310 6.60 8.22 23.17
CA ARG A 310 7.11 9.49 22.66
C ARG A 310 6.27 9.97 21.47
N GLY A 311 6.71 11.03 20.80
CA GLY A 311 5.99 11.63 19.68
C GLY A 311 5.16 12.85 20.10
N SER A 312 4.32 13.33 19.22
CA SER A 312 3.52 14.53 19.46
C SER A 312 2.44 14.30 20.53
N GLY A 313 1.97 13.08 20.67
CA GLY A 313 1.00 12.67 21.71
C GLY A 313 1.54 12.74 23.14
N ALA A 314 2.88 12.74 23.32
CA ALA A 314 3.51 12.87 24.62
C ALA A 314 3.23 14.22 25.33
N ASN A 315 2.67 15.22 24.62
CA ASN A 315 2.27 16.50 25.19
C ASN A 315 0.85 16.51 25.79
N SER A 316 0.16 15.38 25.74
CA SER A 316 -1.21 15.22 26.23
C SER A 316 -1.23 14.81 27.69
N ILE A 317 -1.96 15.56 28.53
CA ILE A 317 -2.21 15.12 29.92
C ILE A 317 -3.03 13.84 29.96
N VAL A 318 -3.97 13.65 29.04
CA VAL A 318 -4.74 12.41 28.95
C VAL A 318 -3.81 11.23 28.65
N ALA A 319 -2.85 11.36 27.71
CA ALA A 319 -1.86 10.33 27.44
C ALA A 319 -0.96 10.02 28.66
N TYR A 320 -0.57 11.06 29.42
CA TYR A 320 0.21 10.92 30.66
C TYR A 320 -0.57 10.17 31.73
N LEU A 321 -1.85 10.54 31.96
CA LEU A 321 -2.72 9.88 32.92
C LEU A 321 -3.05 8.43 32.56
N LEU A 322 -3.18 8.11 31.27
CA LEU A 322 -3.35 6.76 30.76
C LEU A 322 -2.04 5.93 30.77
N ARG A 323 -0.93 6.53 31.19
CA ARG A 323 0.39 5.91 31.19
C ARG A 323 0.86 5.52 29.77
N ILE A 324 0.44 6.29 28.76
CA ILE A 324 0.94 6.14 27.39
C ILE A 324 2.33 6.79 27.27
N THR A 325 2.56 7.87 28.01
CA THR A 325 3.86 8.57 28.12
C THR A 325 4.18 8.82 29.59
N ASP A 326 5.46 9.00 29.91
CA ASP A 326 5.94 9.42 31.23
C ASP A 326 6.36 10.89 31.26
N VAL A 327 6.06 11.66 30.20
CA VAL A 327 6.31 13.10 30.09
C VAL A 327 5.17 13.87 30.74
N ASP A 328 5.44 14.60 31.86
CA ASP A 328 4.45 15.46 32.50
C ASP A 328 4.28 16.77 31.74
N PRO A 329 3.11 16.99 31.07
CA PRO A 329 2.89 18.20 30.28
C PRO A 329 2.61 19.45 31.12
N ILE A 330 2.27 19.30 32.41
CA ILE A 330 2.06 20.42 33.31
C ILE A 330 3.40 20.91 33.86
N GLU A 331 4.23 20.02 34.38
CA GLU A 331 5.55 20.33 34.89
C GLU A 331 6.44 20.98 33.82
N LEU A 332 6.39 20.47 32.60
CA LEU A 332 7.20 20.94 31.49
C LEU A 332 6.56 22.09 30.68
N ASP A 333 5.40 22.58 31.11
CA ASP A 333 4.62 23.65 30.43
C ASP A 333 4.42 23.39 28.92
N LEU A 334 3.98 22.16 28.59
CA LEU A 334 3.80 21.74 27.21
C LEU A 334 2.43 22.13 26.66
N TYR A 335 2.42 22.65 25.43
CA TYR A 335 1.19 23.07 24.75
C TYR A 335 0.57 21.92 23.97
N PHE A 336 -0.59 21.43 24.43
CA PHE A 336 -1.37 20.40 23.76
C PHE A 336 -1.86 20.84 22.37
N GLU A 337 -2.31 22.08 22.24
CA GLU A 337 -2.89 22.63 21.02
C GLU A 337 -1.91 22.69 19.84
N ARG A 338 -0.63 22.59 20.10
CA ARG A 338 0.38 22.49 19.06
C ARG A 338 0.21 21.19 18.24
N PHE A 339 -0.30 20.13 18.86
CA PHE A 339 -0.36 18.79 18.30
C PHE A 339 -1.79 18.28 18.09
N ILE A 340 -2.74 18.72 18.93
CA ILE A 340 -4.16 18.45 18.77
C ILE A 340 -4.93 19.76 18.95
N ASN A 341 -5.63 20.18 17.90
CA ASN A 341 -6.50 21.34 17.93
C ASN A 341 -7.68 21.13 16.99
N VAL A 342 -8.68 22.02 17.06
CA VAL A 342 -9.91 21.91 16.27
C VAL A 342 -9.72 22.00 14.76
N PHE A 343 -8.55 22.40 14.29
CA PHE A 343 -8.22 22.55 12.87
C PHE A 343 -7.35 21.41 12.35
N ARG A 344 -6.80 20.57 13.23
CA ARG A 344 -5.96 19.43 12.85
C ARG A 344 -6.80 18.19 12.70
N GLN A 345 -6.82 17.62 11.51
CA GLN A 345 -7.60 16.43 11.19
C GLN A 345 -6.90 15.10 11.56
N ASN A 346 -5.57 15.12 11.68
CA ASN A 346 -4.81 13.91 12.02
C ASN A 346 -4.69 13.75 13.55
N PRO A 347 -4.78 12.52 14.10
CA PRO A 347 -4.52 12.26 15.52
C PRO A 347 -3.06 12.61 15.87
N PRO A 348 -2.75 12.75 17.18
CA PRO A 348 -1.36 12.85 17.60
C PRO A 348 -0.62 11.53 17.32
N ASP A 349 0.65 11.62 16.93
CA ASP A 349 1.48 10.45 16.80
C ASP A 349 1.89 9.93 18.18
N PHE A 350 1.60 8.67 18.45
CA PHE A 350 2.18 7.90 19.54
C PHE A 350 3.19 6.91 18.97
N ASP A 351 4.47 7.20 19.18
CA ASP A 351 5.56 6.29 18.91
C ASP A 351 5.84 5.48 20.18
N ILE A 352 5.51 4.20 20.20
CA ILE A 352 5.72 3.35 21.37
C ILE A 352 6.95 2.48 21.13
N ASP A 353 8.02 2.79 21.83
CA ASP A 353 9.25 2.00 21.80
C ASP A 353 9.18 0.86 22.81
N PHE A 354 9.36 -0.37 22.35
CA PHE A 354 9.49 -1.57 23.18
C PHE A 354 10.91 -2.13 23.12
N SER A 355 11.27 -2.96 24.12
CA SER A 355 12.43 -3.81 23.98
C SER A 355 12.31 -4.70 22.74
N TRP A 356 13.42 -4.87 22.02
CA TRP A 356 13.45 -5.77 20.85
C TRP A 356 13.05 -7.21 21.19
N LYS A 357 13.14 -7.63 22.46
CA LYS A 357 12.74 -8.94 22.95
C LYS A 357 11.22 -9.07 23.10
N ASP A 358 10.54 -7.97 23.44
CA ASP A 358 9.13 -7.97 23.83
C ASP A 358 8.20 -7.52 22.68
N ARG A 359 8.71 -6.77 21.70
CA ARG A 359 7.93 -6.18 20.61
C ARG A 359 7.13 -7.21 19.80
N ASP A 360 7.69 -8.40 19.55
CA ASP A 360 7.01 -9.40 18.72
C ASP A 360 5.79 -9.98 19.43
N ASP A 361 5.81 -10.12 20.77
CA ASP A 361 4.65 -10.51 21.57
C ASP A 361 3.57 -9.42 21.59
N ILE A 362 3.98 -8.14 21.68
CA ILE A 362 3.05 -7.01 21.54
C ILE A 362 2.39 -7.00 20.15
N THR A 363 3.17 -7.21 19.09
CA THR A 363 2.62 -7.31 17.73
C THR A 363 1.61 -8.43 17.64
N LYS A 364 1.94 -9.62 18.16
CA LYS A 364 1.03 -10.75 18.22
C LYS A 364 -0.26 -10.41 18.97
N PHE A 365 -0.14 -9.78 20.13
CA PHE A 365 -1.31 -9.36 20.92
C PHE A 365 -2.24 -8.43 20.12
N ILE A 366 -1.68 -7.47 19.36
CA ILE A 366 -2.47 -6.55 18.54
C ILE A 366 -3.26 -7.33 17.47
N PHE A 367 -2.61 -8.23 16.74
CA PHE A 367 -3.27 -9.03 15.70
C PHE A 367 -4.27 -10.04 16.23
N ASP A 368 -4.06 -10.56 17.46
CA ASP A 368 -5.00 -11.47 18.12
C ASP A 368 -6.22 -10.73 18.72
N THR A 369 -6.09 -9.41 18.97
CA THR A 369 -7.11 -8.61 19.66
C THR A 369 -8.00 -7.83 18.69
N PHE A 370 -7.44 -7.32 17.60
CA PHE A 370 -8.12 -6.44 16.65
C PHE A 370 -8.27 -7.13 15.28
N GLU A 371 -9.49 -7.20 14.76
CA GLU A 371 -9.81 -7.97 13.56
C GLU A 371 -9.20 -7.40 12.28
N ASN A 372 -9.43 -6.10 12.02
CA ASN A 372 -9.05 -5.46 10.75
C ASN A 372 -7.66 -4.83 10.85
N THR A 373 -6.65 -5.68 11.08
CA THR A 373 -5.28 -5.26 11.38
C THR A 373 -4.32 -5.65 10.26
N ALA A 374 -3.43 -4.74 9.87
CA ALA A 374 -2.34 -5.00 8.93
C ALA A 374 -1.09 -4.17 9.27
N LEU A 375 0.08 -4.70 8.92
CA LEU A 375 1.31 -3.89 8.87
C LEU A 375 1.26 -2.96 7.66
N LEU A 376 1.87 -1.78 7.77
CA LEU A 376 2.09 -0.90 6.64
C LEU A 376 3.27 -1.33 5.79
N THR A 377 3.16 -1.12 4.49
CA THR A 377 4.27 -1.27 3.55
C THR A 377 5.16 -0.04 3.48
N VAL A 378 6.35 -0.23 2.93
CA VAL A 378 7.20 0.84 2.38
C VAL A 378 7.64 0.44 0.98
N TYR A 379 7.66 1.42 0.06
CA TYR A 379 8.14 1.20 -1.29
C TYR A 379 9.66 1.31 -1.34
N ASN A 380 10.33 0.17 -1.54
CA ASN A 380 11.76 0.16 -1.80
C ASN A 380 11.99 0.41 -3.28
N THR A 381 12.63 1.51 -3.62
CA THR A 381 12.88 1.91 -5.02
C THR A 381 14.31 1.58 -5.45
N PHE A 382 14.50 1.48 -6.75
CA PHE A 382 15.84 1.43 -7.32
C PHE A 382 16.59 2.72 -6.99
N LYS A 383 17.62 2.61 -6.19
CA LYS A 383 18.61 3.67 -6.00
C LYS A 383 19.74 3.49 -7.00
N PHE A 384 20.42 4.55 -7.39
CA PHE A 384 21.47 4.55 -8.41
C PHE A 384 22.41 3.32 -8.33
N ARG A 385 22.98 3.04 -7.14
CA ARG A 385 23.91 1.90 -6.95
C ARG A 385 23.26 0.55 -7.24
N VAL A 386 21.99 0.38 -6.87
CA VAL A 386 21.24 -0.86 -7.11
C VAL A 386 20.95 -0.98 -8.59
N ALA A 387 20.45 0.09 -9.23
CA ALA A 387 20.18 0.13 -10.66
C ALA A 387 21.42 -0.23 -11.49
N VAL A 388 22.57 0.39 -11.18
CA VAL A 388 23.85 0.10 -11.86
C VAL A 388 24.25 -1.38 -11.69
N ARG A 389 24.11 -1.95 -10.50
CA ARG A 389 24.46 -3.36 -10.27
C ARG A 389 23.55 -4.33 -11.00
N GLU A 390 22.24 -4.12 -10.94
CA GLU A 390 21.28 -5.00 -11.61
C GLU A 390 21.40 -4.90 -13.14
N LEU A 391 21.51 -3.69 -13.68
CA LEU A 391 21.73 -3.51 -15.11
C LEU A 391 23.11 -4.02 -15.57
N GLY A 392 24.15 -3.81 -14.76
CA GLY A 392 25.47 -4.36 -15.05
C GLY A 392 25.45 -5.88 -15.22
N LYS A 393 24.73 -6.61 -14.34
CA LYS A 393 24.54 -8.07 -14.46
C LYS A 393 23.82 -8.43 -15.77
N VAL A 394 22.74 -7.72 -16.09
CA VAL A 394 21.92 -7.93 -17.31
C VAL A 394 22.72 -7.67 -18.59
N PHE A 395 23.61 -6.71 -18.58
CA PHE A 395 24.51 -6.43 -19.71
C PHE A 395 25.79 -7.30 -19.70
N GLY A 396 26.02 -8.07 -18.63
CA GLY A 396 27.17 -8.98 -18.52
C GLY A 396 28.47 -8.30 -18.14
N LEU A 397 28.41 -7.15 -17.43
CA LEU A 397 29.63 -6.50 -16.93
C LEU A 397 30.28 -7.29 -15.80
N PRO A 398 31.62 -7.36 -15.73
CA PRO A 398 32.36 -7.90 -14.59
C PRO A 398 32.07 -7.11 -13.31
N LYS A 399 32.17 -7.79 -12.16
CA LYS A 399 31.93 -7.15 -10.84
C LYS A 399 32.85 -5.94 -10.62
N SER A 400 34.13 -6.03 -10.99
CA SER A 400 35.10 -4.94 -10.86
C SER A 400 34.68 -3.66 -11.60
N GLU A 401 34.11 -3.79 -12.79
CA GLU A 401 33.60 -2.64 -13.57
C GLU A 401 32.34 -2.06 -12.90
N MET A 402 31.40 -2.92 -12.47
CA MET A 402 30.21 -2.47 -11.73
C MET A 402 30.58 -1.73 -10.44
N ASP A 403 31.61 -2.20 -9.72
CA ASP A 403 32.09 -1.55 -8.49
C ASP A 403 32.62 -0.13 -8.79
N VAL A 404 33.34 0.08 -9.87
CA VAL A 404 33.77 1.41 -10.31
C VAL A 404 32.58 2.30 -10.65
N LEU A 405 31.63 1.80 -11.48
CA LEU A 405 30.45 2.56 -11.88
C LEU A 405 29.58 2.97 -10.69
N THR A 406 29.45 2.12 -9.67
CA THR A 406 28.65 2.43 -8.46
C THR A 406 29.25 3.52 -7.58
N THR A 407 30.54 3.86 -7.74
CA THR A 407 31.16 4.98 -7.01
C THR A 407 30.69 6.35 -7.50
N GLY A 408 30.19 6.45 -8.74
CA GLY A 408 29.90 7.71 -9.42
C GLY A 408 31.16 8.48 -9.87
N LYS A 409 32.35 7.96 -9.59
CA LYS A 409 33.65 8.60 -9.91
C LYS A 409 34.24 8.00 -11.18
N TYR A 410 33.71 8.37 -12.33
CA TYR A 410 34.19 7.93 -13.65
C TYR A 410 34.05 9.07 -14.66
N ASN A 411 34.83 8.99 -15.74
CA ASN A 411 34.71 9.90 -16.89
C ASN A 411 33.85 9.22 -17.97
N LEU A 412 32.67 9.76 -18.25
CA LEU A 412 31.74 9.22 -19.25
C LEU A 412 32.38 9.00 -20.63
N ASN A 413 33.34 9.86 -21.01
CA ASN A 413 34.01 9.77 -22.31
C ASN A 413 34.99 8.58 -22.38
N GLN A 414 35.46 8.07 -21.27
CA GLN A 414 36.39 6.94 -21.18
C GLN A 414 35.69 5.59 -20.99
N LEU A 415 34.38 5.59 -20.73
CA LEU A 415 33.61 4.36 -20.58
C LEU A 415 33.40 3.68 -21.93
N ASP A 416 33.44 2.36 -21.93
CA ASP A 416 33.04 1.53 -23.05
C ASP A 416 31.52 1.66 -23.33
N LYS A 417 31.07 1.07 -24.44
CA LYS A 417 29.68 1.17 -24.91
C LYS A 417 28.69 0.56 -23.91
N LEU A 418 29.02 -0.58 -23.29
CA LEU A 418 28.11 -1.27 -22.36
C LEU A 418 28.01 -0.49 -21.05
N SER A 419 29.13 -0.06 -20.47
CA SER A 419 29.16 0.79 -19.27
C SER A 419 28.35 2.08 -19.44
N ARG A 420 28.42 2.74 -20.62
CA ARG A 420 27.56 3.92 -20.92
C ARG A 420 26.08 3.57 -20.97
N LEU A 421 25.71 2.40 -21.53
CA LEU A 421 24.32 1.96 -21.55
C LEU A 421 23.83 1.66 -20.12
N VAL A 422 24.63 1.00 -19.28
CA VAL A 422 24.29 0.77 -17.86
C VAL A 422 24.00 2.08 -17.16
N ILE A 423 24.89 3.07 -17.28
CA ILE A 423 24.69 4.39 -16.65
C ILE A 423 23.43 5.08 -17.22
N LYS A 424 23.26 5.08 -18.53
CA LYS A 424 22.09 5.69 -19.17
C LYS A 424 20.77 5.08 -18.68
N TYR A 425 20.68 3.75 -18.65
CA TYR A 425 19.45 3.08 -18.23
C TYR A 425 19.25 3.11 -16.70
N SER A 426 20.34 3.19 -15.90
CA SER A 426 20.20 3.34 -14.45
C SER A 426 19.51 4.65 -14.06
N THR A 427 19.72 5.74 -14.81
CA THR A 427 19.00 7.01 -14.57
C THR A 427 17.52 6.95 -14.94
N TYR A 428 17.12 6.06 -15.84
CA TYR A 428 15.71 5.90 -16.20
C TYR A 428 14.92 5.05 -15.22
N ILE A 429 15.56 4.04 -14.60
CA ILE A 429 14.88 3.17 -13.62
C ILE A 429 15.09 3.63 -12.18
N GLU A 430 15.93 4.65 -11.94
CA GLU A 430 16.08 5.23 -10.60
C GLU A 430 14.74 5.77 -10.11
N GLY A 431 14.35 5.40 -8.90
CA GLY A 431 13.05 5.76 -8.35
C GLY A 431 11.93 4.73 -8.61
N PHE A 432 12.06 3.86 -9.61
CA PHE A 432 11.05 2.82 -9.86
C PHE A 432 10.89 1.90 -8.65
N PRO A 433 9.66 1.47 -8.32
CA PRO A 433 9.42 0.45 -7.30
C PRO A 433 10.21 -0.83 -7.62
N ASN A 434 10.96 -1.30 -6.65
CA ASN A 434 11.77 -2.50 -6.77
C ASN A 434 11.13 -3.69 -6.06
N TYR A 435 10.68 -3.48 -4.84
CA TYR A 435 9.91 -4.43 -4.05
C TYR A 435 9.16 -3.71 -2.91
N LEU A 436 8.10 -4.35 -2.42
CA LEU A 436 7.37 -3.91 -1.24
C LEU A 436 8.08 -4.43 0.01
N GLY A 437 8.38 -3.53 0.95
CA GLY A 437 8.95 -3.86 2.24
C GLY A 437 7.93 -3.66 3.37
N ILE A 438 8.35 -3.90 4.62
CA ILE A 438 7.54 -3.68 5.81
C ILE A 438 7.98 -2.37 6.46
N HIS A 439 7.03 -1.52 6.85
CA HIS A 439 7.29 -0.36 7.69
C HIS A 439 7.85 -0.78 9.05
N ALA A 440 8.77 0.01 9.62
CA ALA A 440 9.51 -0.38 10.82
C ALA A 440 8.61 -0.62 12.05
N GLY A 441 7.51 0.10 12.17
CA GLY A 441 6.62 0.05 13.33
C GLY A 441 5.14 0.20 13.02
N GLY A 442 4.77 0.74 11.85
CA GLY A 442 3.40 1.13 11.54
C GLY A 442 2.45 -0.05 11.40
N ILE A 443 1.41 -0.04 12.22
CA ILE A 443 0.28 -0.97 12.19
C ILE A 443 -0.99 -0.16 11.95
N ILE A 444 -1.87 -0.64 11.08
CA ILE A 444 -3.20 -0.10 10.87
C ILE A 444 -4.23 -1.00 11.55
N ILE A 445 -5.20 -0.39 12.21
CA ILE A 445 -6.39 -1.02 12.77
C ILE A 445 -7.59 -0.26 12.21
N SER A 446 -8.30 -0.84 11.26
CA SER A 446 -9.34 -0.14 10.49
C SER A 446 -10.75 -0.57 10.88
N GLU A 447 -11.72 0.32 10.62
CA GLU A 447 -13.14 0.05 10.81
C GLU A 447 -13.66 -1.01 9.83
N LYS A 448 -13.26 -0.90 8.57
CA LYS A 448 -13.62 -1.85 7.51
C LYS A 448 -12.50 -2.87 7.31
N PRO A 449 -12.78 -4.03 6.71
CA PRO A 449 -11.73 -4.97 6.33
C PRO A 449 -10.62 -4.29 5.51
N ILE A 450 -9.37 -4.65 5.77
CA ILE A 450 -8.21 -4.05 5.06
C ILE A 450 -8.36 -4.16 3.54
N HIS A 451 -8.95 -5.25 3.06
CA HIS A 451 -9.19 -5.47 1.63
C HIS A 451 -10.15 -4.45 0.99
N TYR A 452 -10.91 -3.70 1.80
CA TYR A 452 -11.70 -2.56 1.29
C TYR A 452 -10.81 -1.48 0.68
N TYR A 453 -9.58 -1.32 1.18
CA TYR A 453 -8.62 -0.30 0.79
C TYR A 453 -7.56 -0.80 -0.19
N GLY A 454 -7.20 -2.07 -0.14
CA GLY A 454 -6.18 -2.67 -1.00
C GLY A 454 -5.89 -4.13 -0.65
N ALA A 455 -5.19 -4.82 -1.53
CA ALA A 455 -4.73 -6.17 -1.25
C ALA A 455 -3.62 -6.17 -0.19
N THR A 456 -3.42 -7.35 0.41
CA THR A 456 -2.34 -7.59 1.37
C THR A 456 -1.41 -8.69 0.86
N PHE A 457 -0.16 -8.65 1.29
CA PHE A 457 0.81 -9.72 1.07
C PHE A 457 1.34 -10.22 2.41
N LEU A 458 1.92 -11.42 2.42
CA LEU A 458 2.44 -12.05 3.64
C LEU A 458 3.96 -12.11 3.61
N PRO A 459 4.66 -11.18 4.27
CA PRO A 459 6.11 -11.20 4.37
C PRO A 459 6.60 -12.28 5.36
N PRO A 460 7.93 -12.52 5.49
CA PRO A 460 8.47 -13.54 6.41
C PRO A 460 8.04 -13.41 7.88
N LYS A 461 7.53 -12.25 8.30
CA LYS A 461 6.95 -12.05 9.65
C LYS A 461 5.58 -12.69 9.83
N ASN A 462 4.96 -13.22 8.78
CA ASN A 462 3.64 -13.86 8.78
C ASN A 462 2.48 -12.99 9.29
N TYR A 463 2.54 -11.67 9.08
CA TYR A 463 1.42 -10.77 9.31
C TYR A 463 0.97 -10.13 8.00
N PRO A 464 -0.35 -10.03 7.75
CA PRO A 464 -0.86 -9.31 6.60
C PRO A 464 -0.26 -7.91 6.50
N THR A 465 0.27 -7.56 5.34
CA THR A 465 0.92 -6.26 5.10
C THR A 465 0.23 -5.60 3.92
N THR A 466 -0.15 -4.33 4.05
CA THR A 466 -0.83 -3.56 2.99
C THR A 466 0.06 -3.42 1.75
N GLN A 467 -0.54 -3.19 0.59
CA GLN A 467 0.19 -2.80 -0.61
C GLN A 467 0.33 -1.28 -0.76
N PHE A 468 -0.35 -0.48 0.07
CA PHE A 468 -0.23 0.98 0.12
C PHE A 468 0.62 1.40 1.33
N ASP A 469 1.34 2.51 1.19
CA ASP A 469 2.23 3.05 2.21
C ASP A 469 1.51 3.96 3.23
N MET A 470 2.28 4.48 4.20
CA MET A 470 1.74 5.34 5.26
C MET A 470 1.15 6.66 4.73
N HIS A 471 1.68 7.22 3.64
CA HIS A 471 1.20 8.49 3.09
C HIS A 471 -0.18 8.31 2.46
N LEU A 472 -0.35 7.25 1.68
CA LEU A 472 -1.66 6.91 1.10
C LEU A 472 -2.66 6.47 2.18
N ALA A 473 -2.21 5.78 3.24
CA ALA A 473 -3.05 5.47 4.38
C ALA A 473 -3.58 6.74 5.06
N GLU A 474 -2.70 7.69 5.36
CA GLU A 474 -3.08 8.99 5.94
C GLU A 474 -4.01 9.80 5.03
N ASP A 475 -3.80 9.74 3.70
CA ASP A 475 -4.65 10.43 2.72
C ASP A 475 -6.10 9.96 2.71
N ILE A 476 -6.34 8.69 3.06
CA ILE A 476 -7.68 8.11 3.20
C ILE A 476 -8.16 8.05 4.66
N GLY A 477 -7.52 8.75 5.60
CA GLY A 477 -7.92 8.80 7.00
C GLY A 477 -7.63 7.53 7.80
N LEU A 478 -6.66 6.71 7.39
CA LEU A 478 -6.12 5.59 8.16
C LEU A 478 -4.82 6.02 8.84
N TYR A 479 -4.83 6.11 10.15
CA TYR A 479 -3.69 6.53 10.96
C TYR A 479 -3.03 5.33 11.62
N LYS A 480 -1.71 5.31 11.57
CA LYS A 480 -0.89 4.21 12.08
C LYS A 480 -0.74 4.24 13.60
N PHE A 481 -0.54 3.06 14.16
CA PHE A 481 -0.02 2.84 15.50
C PHE A 481 1.46 2.44 15.35
N ASP A 482 2.37 3.25 15.86
CA ASP A 482 3.80 2.98 15.73
C ASP A 482 4.34 2.15 16.89
N ILE A 483 4.50 0.86 16.64
CA ILE A 483 5.05 -0.13 17.58
C ILE A 483 6.50 -0.43 17.20
N LEU A 484 7.41 0.28 17.86
CA LEU A 484 8.82 0.31 17.50
C LEU A 484 9.66 -0.64 18.35
N SER A 485 10.84 -0.95 17.88
CA SER A 485 11.78 -1.85 18.54
C SER A 485 13.07 -1.12 18.89
N GLN A 486 13.44 -1.09 20.19
CA GLN A 486 14.63 -0.43 20.68
C GLN A 486 15.59 -1.40 21.36
N ARG A 487 16.82 -1.46 20.85
CA ARG A 487 17.89 -2.25 21.48
C ARG A 487 18.31 -1.66 22.84
N GLY A 488 18.23 -0.33 22.99
CA GLY A 488 18.52 0.37 24.24
C GLY A 488 17.64 -0.13 25.39
N LEU A 489 16.33 -0.22 25.18
CA LEU A 489 15.39 -0.74 26.19
C LEU A 489 15.69 -2.21 26.56
N GLY A 490 16.08 -3.05 25.61
CA GLY A 490 16.51 -4.42 25.90
C GLY A 490 17.76 -4.48 26.79
N LYS A 491 18.71 -3.56 26.61
CA LYS A 491 19.90 -3.46 27.48
C LYS A 491 19.55 -2.96 28.87
N ILE A 492 18.63 -1.99 28.99
CA ILE A 492 18.15 -1.50 30.29
C ILE A 492 17.47 -2.64 31.04
N LYS A 493 16.56 -3.37 30.38
CA LYS A 493 15.89 -4.55 30.98
C LYS A 493 16.90 -5.58 31.50
N GLU A 494 17.89 -5.96 30.68
CA GLU A 494 18.95 -6.88 31.12
C GLU A 494 19.77 -6.34 32.30
N ALA A 495 20.09 -5.03 32.27
CA ALA A 495 20.83 -4.40 33.36
C ALA A 495 20.04 -4.42 34.68
N THR A 496 18.72 -4.10 34.65
CA THR A 496 17.86 -4.14 35.84
C THR A 496 17.69 -5.57 36.36
N GLU A 497 17.57 -6.57 35.49
CA GLU A 497 17.53 -7.99 35.86
C GLU A 497 18.83 -8.43 36.57
N ILE A 498 19.99 -8.00 36.06
CA ILE A 498 21.31 -8.30 36.66
C ILE A 498 21.45 -7.61 38.01
N VAL A 499 21.01 -6.34 38.14
CA VAL A 499 21.01 -5.63 39.42
C VAL A 499 20.14 -6.35 40.44
N ALA A 500 18.91 -6.70 40.06
CA ALA A 500 18.00 -7.45 40.95
C ALA A 500 18.59 -8.82 41.37
N TYR A 501 19.27 -9.52 40.48
CA TYR A 501 19.95 -10.76 40.77
C TYR A 501 21.09 -10.59 41.78
N ASN A 502 21.89 -9.53 41.62
CA ASN A 502 23.03 -9.25 42.49
C ASN A 502 22.61 -8.61 43.83
N HIS A 503 21.50 -7.91 43.88
CA HIS A 503 20.97 -7.18 45.05
C HIS A 503 19.52 -7.59 45.36
N PRO A 504 19.25 -8.84 45.73
CA PRO A 504 17.87 -9.35 45.88
C PRO A 504 17.10 -8.74 47.06
N GLN A 505 17.76 -7.98 47.92
CA GLN A 505 17.16 -7.28 49.06
C GLN A 505 16.75 -5.83 48.75
N GLU A 506 17.18 -5.30 47.59
CA GLU A 506 16.81 -3.96 47.19
C GLU A 506 15.49 -3.98 46.40
N PRO A 507 14.67 -2.90 46.45
CA PRO A 507 13.46 -2.81 45.63
C PRO A 507 13.81 -2.85 44.14
N PRO A 508 12.97 -3.46 43.31
CA PRO A 508 13.20 -3.49 41.87
C PRO A 508 13.19 -2.05 41.31
N ILE A 509 14.09 -1.81 40.37
CA ILE A 509 14.17 -0.51 39.65
C ILE A 509 12.95 -0.39 38.74
N ASP A 510 12.11 0.64 38.98
CA ASP A 510 11.05 1.03 38.04
C ASP A 510 11.60 2.09 37.08
N ILE A 511 11.67 1.75 35.79
CA ILE A 511 12.14 2.69 34.75
C ILE A 511 11.10 3.78 34.40
N HIS A 512 9.87 3.64 34.88
CA HIS A 512 8.82 4.65 34.68
C HIS A 512 8.75 5.67 35.83
N ASP A 513 9.56 5.48 36.86
CA ASP A 513 9.64 6.33 38.04
C ASP A 513 11.08 6.89 38.18
N ILE A 514 11.56 7.57 37.13
CA ILE A 514 12.91 8.20 37.08
C ILE A 514 12.78 9.70 37.09
#